data_f457968f279248cf8e96160961127686
#
_entry.id   f457968f279248cf8e96160961127686
#
_cell.length_a   1.000
_cell.length_b   1.000
_cell.length_c   1.000
_cell.angle_alpha   90.00
_cell.angle_beta   90.00
_cell.angle_gamma   90.00
#
_symmetry.space_group_name_H-M   'P 1'
#
loop_
_entity.id
_entity.type
_entity.pdbx_description
1 polymer ?
#
loop_
_entity_poly.entity_id
_entity_poly.type
_entity_poly.pdbx_seq_one_letter_code
_entity_poly.pdbx_strand_id
1 'polypeptide(L)'
;ISGVLTDGQKVILIVEDWPIYFDVRIPRDRYPAFLASLKNKPDDVEFIKRKPLHGFYDTLFDYARMHFKTSKERTSCLTEIRTDNKAKFLHQEAIVELGSDCSATCVCNMVCAERSIKSAGWNMIDQPDFADVNCDTNCAFIFKCYIDDISPSLRTDKPKLLLRSWDIETYRTSDANDI
;
A
#
# COMPACT_ATOMS: atom_id res chain seq x y z
N ILE A 1 2.41 9.68 6.92
CA ILE A 1 1.92 10.63 5.90
C ILE A 1 2.40 12.03 6.27
N SER A 2 2.92 12.78 5.33
CA SER A 2 3.29 14.19 5.54
C SER A 2 2.32 15.11 4.80
N GLY A 3 2.02 16.26 5.41
CA GLY A 3 1.06 17.21 4.85
C GLY A 3 1.18 18.60 5.43
N VAL A 4 0.15 19.40 5.18
CA VAL A 4 -0.01 20.74 5.75
C VAL A 4 -1.42 20.91 6.30
N LEU A 5 -1.53 21.64 7.40
CA LEU A 5 -2.81 22.08 7.95
C LEU A 5 -3.41 23.23 7.13
N THR A 6 -4.64 23.60 7.46
CA THR A 6 -5.36 24.69 6.79
C THR A 6 -4.70 26.06 6.94
N ASP A 7 -3.90 26.24 7.98
CA ASP A 7 -3.11 27.44 8.26
C ASP A 7 -1.70 27.41 7.61
N GLY A 8 -1.37 26.31 6.91
CA GLY A 8 -0.08 26.12 6.23
C GLY A 8 1.02 25.51 7.08
N GLN A 9 0.74 25.13 8.31
CA GLN A 9 1.73 24.48 9.17
C GLN A 9 1.98 23.05 8.71
N LYS A 10 3.26 22.63 8.68
CA LYS A 10 3.64 21.29 8.28
C LYS A 10 3.32 20.27 9.38
N VAL A 11 2.78 19.14 8.98
CA VAL A 11 2.41 18.06 9.90
C VAL A 11 2.91 16.71 9.40
N ILE A 12 3.10 15.81 10.34
CA ILE A 12 3.23 14.37 10.09
C ILE A 12 2.02 13.71 10.73
N LEU A 13 1.42 12.79 9.99
CA LEU A 13 0.35 11.93 10.46
C LEU A 13 0.86 10.50 10.53
N ILE A 14 0.81 9.90 11.69
CA ILE A 14 1.04 8.47 11.92
C ILE A 14 -0.33 7.81 11.87
N VAL A 15 -0.55 6.97 10.89
CA VAL A 15 -1.81 6.23 10.74
C VAL A 15 -1.61 4.84 11.30
N GLU A 16 -2.38 4.53 12.33
CA GLU A 16 -2.41 3.21 12.96
C GLU A 16 -3.41 2.31 12.23
N ASP A 17 -3.28 1.00 12.40
CA ASP A 17 -4.12 -0.03 11.77
C ASP A 17 -4.20 0.06 10.24
N TRP A 18 -3.12 0.54 9.62
CA TRP A 18 -3.03 0.54 8.16
C TRP A 18 -3.12 -0.89 7.63
N PRO A 19 -4.10 -1.22 6.78
CA PRO A 19 -4.29 -2.58 6.33
C PRO A 19 -3.12 -3.04 5.44
N ILE A 20 -2.53 -4.16 5.82
CA ILE A 20 -1.41 -4.78 5.11
C ILE A 20 -1.93 -6.04 4.45
N TYR A 21 -2.13 -6.02 3.14
CA TYR A 21 -2.68 -7.14 2.39
C TYR A 21 -2.14 -7.22 0.97
N PHE A 22 -2.46 -8.30 0.29
CA PHE A 22 -2.48 -8.40 -1.17
C PHE A 22 -3.61 -9.34 -1.60
N ASP A 23 -4.05 -9.18 -2.84
CA ASP A 23 -5.15 -9.94 -3.40
C ASP A 23 -4.63 -11.01 -4.36
N VAL A 24 -5.17 -12.22 -4.24
CA VAL A 24 -4.84 -13.35 -5.10
C VAL A 24 -6.10 -13.79 -5.83
N ARG A 25 -6.09 -13.77 -7.16
CA ARG A 25 -7.19 -14.29 -7.95
C ARG A 25 -7.12 -15.82 -7.94
N ILE A 26 -8.05 -16.45 -7.27
CA ILE A 26 -8.14 -17.90 -7.15
C ILE A 26 -9.59 -18.34 -6.95
N PRO A 27 -10.05 -19.41 -7.61
CA PRO A 27 -11.35 -19.98 -7.31
C PRO A 27 -11.45 -20.40 -5.84
N ARG A 28 -12.59 -20.11 -5.22
CA ARG A 28 -12.79 -20.30 -3.78
C ARG A 28 -12.61 -21.76 -3.34
N ASP A 29 -13.00 -22.71 -4.18
CA ASP A 29 -12.84 -24.16 -3.93
C ASP A 29 -11.39 -24.63 -3.98
N ARG A 30 -10.51 -23.90 -4.67
CA ARG A 30 -9.06 -24.17 -4.77
C ARG A 30 -8.25 -23.53 -3.66
N TYR A 31 -8.81 -22.52 -3.00
CA TYR A 31 -8.09 -21.75 -1.99
C TYR A 31 -7.57 -22.59 -0.82
N PRO A 32 -8.30 -23.58 -0.24
CA PRO A 32 -7.80 -24.39 0.87
C PRO A 32 -6.52 -25.16 0.51
N ALA A 33 -6.45 -25.73 -0.69
CA ALA A 33 -5.26 -26.45 -1.16
C ALA A 33 -4.08 -25.49 -1.40
N PHE A 34 -4.37 -24.31 -1.96
CA PHE A 34 -3.38 -23.26 -2.12
C PHE A 34 -2.82 -22.80 -0.77
N LEU A 35 -3.68 -22.46 0.20
CA LEU A 35 -3.26 -22.05 1.54
C LEU A 35 -2.43 -23.13 2.25
N ALA A 36 -2.80 -24.41 2.09
CA ALA A 36 -2.05 -25.52 2.66
C ALA A 36 -0.65 -25.66 2.06
N SER A 37 -0.43 -25.23 0.83
CA SER A 37 0.88 -25.27 0.16
C SER A 37 1.84 -24.17 0.64
N LEU A 38 1.33 -23.09 1.24
CA LEU A 38 2.14 -21.98 1.70
C LEU A 38 2.78 -22.26 3.06
N LYS A 39 4.06 -21.89 3.19
CA LYS A 39 4.79 -21.85 4.47
C LYS A 39 4.47 -20.59 5.25
N ASN A 40 4.50 -19.45 4.54
CA ASN A 40 4.16 -18.14 5.09
C ASN A 40 2.67 -17.87 4.85
N LYS A 41 1.85 -18.15 5.86
CA LYS A 41 0.40 -18.00 5.76
C LYS A 41 -0.05 -16.61 6.14
N PRO A 42 -1.17 -16.12 5.56
CA PRO A 42 -1.81 -14.89 6.04
C PRO A 42 -2.39 -15.10 7.45
N ASP A 43 -2.58 -14.01 8.17
CA ASP A 43 -3.26 -14.00 9.47
C ASP A 43 -4.77 -14.15 9.30
N ASP A 44 -5.32 -13.53 8.26
CA ASP A 44 -6.74 -13.61 7.92
C ASP A 44 -6.96 -13.55 6.41
N VAL A 45 -8.14 -13.98 5.95
CA VAL A 45 -8.51 -14.01 4.54
C VAL A 45 -9.94 -13.60 4.33
N GLU A 46 -10.11 -12.60 3.50
CA GLU A 46 -11.41 -12.14 3.01
C GLU A 46 -11.60 -12.52 1.54
N PHE A 47 -12.79 -13.04 1.19
CA PHE A 47 -13.15 -13.27 -0.20
C PHE A 47 -13.93 -12.09 -0.76
N ILE A 48 -13.33 -11.43 -1.76
CA ILE A 48 -13.89 -10.25 -2.41
C ILE A 48 -14.12 -10.48 -3.90
N LYS A 49 -15.00 -9.66 -4.49
CA LYS A 49 -15.19 -9.59 -5.95
C LYS A 49 -14.74 -8.22 -6.45
N ARG A 50 -13.83 -8.22 -7.40
CA ARG A 50 -13.39 -6.98 -8.04
C ARG A 50 -12.99 -7.19 -9.51
N LYS A 51 -12.86 -6.09 -10.24
CA LYS A 51 -12.24 -6.12 -11.57
C LYS A 51 -10.72 -6.23 -11.44
N PRO A 52 -10.05 -6.99 -12.32
CA PRO A 52 -8.59 -6.98 -12.41
C PRO A 52 -8.10 -5.56 -12.70
N LEU A 53 -6.93 -5.21 -12.17
CA LEU A 53 -6.33 -3.90 -12.45
C LEU A 53 -5.69 -3.82 -13.85
N HIS A 54 -5.27 -4.97 -14.37
CA HIS A 54 -4.74 -5.07 -15.73
C HIS A 54 -5.79 -5.60 -16.69
N GLY A 55 -5.91 -4.96 -17.83
CA GLY A 55 -6.85 -5.29 -18.89
C GLY A 55 -8.19 -4.59 -18.73
N PHE A 56 -8.98 -4.64 -19.80
CA PHE A 56 -10.31 -4.06 -19.85
C PHE A 56 -11.35 -5.18 -19.62
N TYR A 57 -11.65 -5.46 -18.37
CA TYR A 57 -12.64 -6.47 -18.00
C TYR A 57 -13.92 -5.80 -17.51
N ASP A 58 -15.05 -6.21 -18.02
CA ASP A 58 -16.36 -5.78 -17.53
C ASP A 58 -16.89 -6.68 -16.41
N THR A 59 -16.30 -7.86 -16.23
CA THR A 59 -16.69 -8.83 -15.23
C THR A 59 -15.90 -8.73 -13.95
N LEU A 60 -16.57 -9.04 -12.83
CA LEU A 60 -15.93 -9.18 -11.53
C LEU A 60 -15.39 -10.61 -11.37
N PHE A 61 -14.21 -10.73 -10.80
CA PHE A 61 -13.59 -12.02 -10.47
C PHE A 61 -13.46 -12.19 -8.96
N ASP A 62 -13.43 -13.44 -8.53
CA ASP A 62 -13.20 -13.77 -7.12
C ASP A 62 -11.70 -13.63 -6.79
N TYR A 63 -11.44 -12.96 -5.67
CA TYR A 63 -10.12 -12.81 -5.09
C TYR A 63 -10.14 -13.23 -3.63
N ALA A 64 -9.06 -13.85 -3.18
CA ALA A 64 -8.73 -14.00 -1.78
C ALA A 64 -7.82 -12.83 -1.38
N ARG A 65 -8.32 -11.95 -0.54
CA ARG A 65 -7.54 -10.89 0.10
C ARG A 65 -6.86 -11.46 1.31
N MET A 66 -5.55 -11.51 1.26
CA MET A 66 -4.70 -12.10 2.28
C MET A 66 -4.13 -11.02 3.18
N HIS A 67 -4.57 -10.97 4.44
CA HIS A 67 -4.16 -9.97 5.42
C HIS A 67 -2.95 -10.43 6.24
N PHE A 68 -2.11 -9.49 6.62
CA PHE A 68 -0.88 -9.71 7.37
C PHE A 68 -0.71 -8.65 8.46
N LYS A 69 -0.09 -9.04 9.58
CA LYS A 69 0.25 -8.10 10.67
C LYS A 69 1.42 -7.21 10.30
N THR A 70 2.34 -7.71 9.48
CA THR A 70 3.55 -6.96 9.13
C THR A 70 3.84 -6.99 7.64
N SER A 71 4.47 -5.92 7.14
CA SER A 71 4.96 -5.85 5.76
C SER A 71 6.00 -6.94 5.45
N LYS A 72 6.74 -7.41 6.45
CA LYS A 72 7.73 -8.48 6.30
C LYS A 72 7.03 -9.80 6.00
N GLU A 73 6.01 -10.18 6.77
CA GLU A 73 5.23 -11.40 6.55
C GLU A 73 4.54 -11.38 5.20
N ARG A 74 3.91 -10.26 4.85
CA ARG A 74 3.33 -10.03 3.52
C ARG A 74 4.35 -10.27 2.41
N THR A 75 5.53 -9.66 2.52
CA THR A 75 6.59 -9.78 1.51
C THR A 75 7.13 -11.21 1.42
N SER A 76 7.27 -11.90 2.55
CA SER A 76 7.72 -13.30 2.59
C SER A 76 6.74 -14.22 1.89
N CYS A 77 5.43 -14.08 2.17
CA CYS A 77 4.38 -14.85 1.50
C CYS A 77 4.34 -14.55 -0.01
N LEU A 78 4.40 -13.28 -0.37
CA LEU A 78 4.39 -12.86 -1.78
C LEU A 78 5.60 -13.40 -2.55
N THR A 79 6.78 -13.38 -1.95
CA THR A 79 8.01 -13.95 -2.55
C THR A 79 7.87 -15.45 -2.73
N GLU A 80 7.36 -16.16 -1.73
CA GLU A 80 7.10 -17.59 -1.80
C GLU A 80 6.17 -17.93 -2.97
N ILE A 81 5.04 -17.23 -3.10
CA ILE A 81 4.09 -17.45 -4.19
C ILE A 81 4.74 -17.23 -5.57
N ARG A 82 5.64 -16.25 -5.68
CA ARG A 82 6.34 -15.94 -6.94
C ARG A 82 7.43 -16.92 -7.30
N THR A 83 8.11 -17.48 -6.31
CA THR A 83 9.31 -18.31 -6.52
C THR A 83 9.03 -19.81 -6.40
N ASP A 84 8.00 -20.21 -5.68
CA ASP A 84 7.71 -21.63 -5.46
C ASP A 84 7.07 -22.24 -6.71
N ASN A 85 7.78 -23.22 -7.28
CA ASN A 85 7.29 -23.99 -8.42
C ASN A 85 6.06 -24.87 -8.07
N LYS A 86 5.84 -25.21 -6.78
CA LYS A 86 4.63 -25.92 -6.35
C LYS A 86 3.40 -25.01 -6.41
N ALA A 87 3.54 -23.76 -6.00
CA ALA A 87 2.50 -22.77 -6.23
C ALA A 87 2.20 -22.64 -7.73
N LYS A 88 3.22 -22.60 -8.58
CA LYS A 88 3.04 -22.61 -10.05
C LYS A 88 2.31 -23.87 -10.55
N PHE A 89 2.49 -25.02 -9.95
CA PHE A 89 1.83 -26.27 -10.38
C PHE A 89 0.33 -26.27 -10.09
N LEU A 90 -0.10 -25.66 -9.00
CA LEU A 90 -1.51 -25.37 -8.76
C LEU A 90 -2.08 -24.37 -9.78
N HIS A 91 -1.20 -23.67 -10.53
CA HIS A 91 -1.53 -22.64 -11.51
C HIS A 91 -1.94 -23.15 -12.88
N GLN A 92 -1.73 -24.39 -13.22
CA GLN A 92 -2.16 -24.89 -14.55
C GLN A 92 -3.68 -24.90 -14.71
N GLU A 93 -4.43 -24.86 -13.60
CA GLU A 93 -5.90 -24.80 -13.61
C GLU A 93 -6.49 -23.56 -12.94
N ALA A 94 -5.75 -22.87 -12.09
CA ALA A 94 -6.18 -21.64 -11.43
C ALA A 94 -5.16 -20.54 -11.69
N ILE A 95 -5.57 -19.49 -12.40
CA ILE A 95 -4.72 -18.31 -12.63
C ILE A 95 -4.63 -17.55 -11.31
N VAL A 96 -3.56 -17.78 -10.55
CA VAL A 96 -3.20 -16.89 -9.46
C VAL A 96 -2.63 -15.63 -10.11
N GLU A 97 -3.49 -14.72 -10.48
CA GLU A 97 -3.05 -13.39 -10.85
C GLU A 97 -2.73 -12.67 -9.54
N LEU A 98 -1.44 -12.57 -9.26
CA LEU A 98 -1.01 -11.54 -8.33
C LEU A 98 -1.48 -10.22 -8.93
N GLY A 99 -2.40 -9.56 -8.28
CA GLY A 99 -2.77 -8.21 -8.68
C GLY A 99 -1.50 -7.40 -8.86
N SER A 100 -1.49 -6.45 -9.77
CA SER A 100 -0.36 -5.51 -10.01
C SER A 100 0.08 -4.74 -8.76
N ASP A 101 -0.59 -4.95 -7.66
CA ASP A 101 -0.54 -4.23 -6.40
C ASP A 101 0.47 -4.79 -5.41
N CYS A 102 1.46 -5.48 -5.93
CA CYS A 102 2.46 -6.13 -5.08
C CYS A 102 3.45 -5.15 -4.44
N SER A 103 3.54 -3.91 -4.91
CA SER A 103 4.37 -2.89 -4.27
C SER A 103 3.64 -2.25 -3.08
N ALA A 104 4.40 -1.80 -2.07
CA ALA A 104 3.83 -1.07 -0.94
C ALA A 104 3.08 0.20 -1.40
N THR A 105 3.57 0.88 -2.43
CA THR A 105 2.93 2.07 -3.01
C THR A 105 1.56 1.74 -3.61
N CYS A 106 1.44 0.62 -4.33
CA CYS A 106 0.17 0.19 -4.90
C CYS A 106 -0.85 -0.14 -3.81
N VAL A 107 -0.43 -0.82 -2.73
CA VAL A 107 -1.32 -1.10 -1.59
C VAL A 107 -1.81 0.20 -0.94
N CYS A 108 -0.93 1.18 -0.73
CA CYS A 108 -1.33 2.50 -0.24
C CYS A 108 -2.39 3.15 -1.14
N ASN A 109 -2.18 3.14 -2.45
CA ASN A 109 -3.12 3.71 -3.40
C ASN A 109 -4.46 2.97 -3.41
N MET A 110 -4.45 1.65 -3.29
CA MET A 110 -5.67 0.84 -3.18
C MET A 110 -6.46 1.17 -1.92
N VAL A 111 -5.80 1.18 -0.77
CA VAL A 111 -6.43 1.54 0.52
C VAL A 111 -7.03 2.94 0.44
N CYS A 112 -6.30 3.90 -0.12
CA CYS A 112 -6.81 5.25 -0.32
C CYS A 112 -8.05 5.27 -1.23
N ALA A 113 -8.04 4.51 -2.34
CA ALA A 113 -9.16 4.42 -3.27
C ALA A 113 -10.38 3.75 -2.65
N GLU A 114 -10.21 2.62 -1.96
CA GLU A 114 -11.29 1.87 -1.31
C GLU A 114 -11.97 2.67 -0.19
N ARG A 115 -11.20 3.48 0.54
CA ARG A 115 -11.69 4.32 1.63
C ARG A 115 -12.02 5.76 1.20
N SER A 116 -11.94 6.05 -0.09
CA SER A 116 -12.14 7.39 -0.64
C SER A 116 -11.20 8.46 -0.06
N ILE A 117 -10.07 8.06 0.50
CA ILE A 117 -9.04 8.97 1.01
C ILE A 117 -8.34 9.61 -0.20
N LYS A 118 -8.23 10.92 -0.20
CA LYS A 118 -7.52 11.63 -1.26
C LYS A 118 -6.00 11.48 -1.09
N SER A 119 -5.34 10.85 -2.03
CA SER A 119 -3.86 10.75 -2.06
C SER A 119 -3.19 12.10 -2.32
N ALA A 120 -3.91 13.02 -2.97
CA ALA A 120 -3.53 14.42 -3.16
C ALA A 120 -4.77 15.31 -2.95
N GLY A 121 -4.72 16.20 -1.96
CA GLY A 121 -5.85 17.07 -1.62
C GLY A 121 -6.13 17.08 -0.12
N TRP A 122 -7.27 17.63 0.24
CA TRP A 122 -7.69 17.76 1.63
C TRP A 122 -8.43 16.51 2.11
N ASN A 123 -7.98 15.99 3.24
CA ASN A 123 -8.71 15.01 4.02
C ASN A 123 -9.06 15.63 5.38
N MET A 124 -10.09 15.14 5.99
CA MET A 124 -10.49 15.45 7.35
C MET A 124 -10.05 14.30 8.25
N ILE A 125 -9.53 14.62 9.41
CA ILE A 125 -9.14 13.65 10.41
C ILE A 125 -9.98 13.92 11.64
N ASP A 126 -10.74 12.95 12.06
CA ASP A 126 -11.55 13.05 13.27
C ASP A 126 -10.71 12.67 14.49
N GLN A 127 -10.78 13.48 15.53
CA GLN A 127 -10.15 13.28 16.84
C GLN A 127 -8.69 12.77 16.80
N PRO A 128 -7.76 13.45 16.09
CA PRO A 128 -6.37 13.02 16.09
C PRO A 128 -5.71 13.24 17.45
N ASP A 129 -4.95 12.26 17.91
CA ASP A 129 -4.13 12.38 19.10
C ASP A 129 -2.77 13.03 18.78
N PHE A 130 -2.23 13.81 19.70
CA PHE A 130 -0.85 14.25 19.61
C PHE A 130 0.10 13.09 19.84
N ALA A 131 1.04 12.90 18.94
CA ALA A 131 2.09 11.91 19.09
C ALA A 131 3.29 12.51 19.80
N ASP A 132 3.63 11.97 20.96
CA ASP A 132 4.90 12.27 21.65
C ASP A 132 6.03 11.46 21.00
N VAL A 133 6.43 11.87 19.80
CA VAL A 133 7.50 11.23 19.04
C VAL A 133 8.58 12.26 18.77
N ASN A 134 9.77 12.01 19.28
CA ASN A 134 10.92 12.85 19.00
C ASN A 134 11.42 12.56 17.57
N CYS A 135 10.91 13.31 16.61
CA CYS A 135 11.34 13.23 15.22
C CYS A 135 12.20 14.45 14.88
N ASP A 136 13.38 14.22 14.33
CA ASP A 136 14.25 15.24 13.72
C ASP A 136 13.61 15.80 12.41
N THR A 137 12.40 16.33 12.52
CA THR A 137 11.66 16.85 11.38
C THR A 137 11.26 18.29 11.61
N ASN A 138 11.38 19.11 10.57
CA ASN A 138 10.88 20.51 10.56
C ASN A 138 9.32 20.55 10.47
N CYS A 139 8.64 19.70 11.26
CA CYS A 139 7.19 19.67 11.32
C CYS A 139 6.72 20.36 12.59
N ALA A 140 5.63 21.13 12.49
CA ALA A 140 5.04 21.82 13.62
C ALA A 140 4.33 20.85 14.58
N PHE A 141 3.71 19.80 14.03
CA PHE A 141 2.92 18.84 14.78
C PHE A 141 3.09 17.42 14.24
N ILE A 142 2.97 16.45 15.13
CA ILE A 142 2.86 15.04 14.80
C ILE A 142 1.57 14.54 15.44
N PHE A 143 0.70 13.97 14.63
CA PHE A 143 -0.57 13.40 15.06
C PHE A 143 -0.59 11.90 14.83
N LYS A 144 -1.39 11.20 15.62
CA LYS A 144 -1.78 9.81 15.42
C LYS A 144 -3.29 9.74 15.18
N CYS A 145 -3.71 8.84 14.31
CA CYS A 145 -5.11 8.50 14.13
C CYS A 145 -5.22 7.07 13.60
N TYR A 146 -6.40 6.48 13.70
CA TYR A 146 -6.73 5.26 12.99
C TYR A 146 -7.10 5.55 11.55
N ILE A 147 -6.95 4.55 10.67
CA ILE A 147 -7.30 4.71 9.26
C ILE A 147 -8.78 5.07 9.06
N ASP A 148 -9.65 4.61 9.96
CA ASP A 148 -11.10 4.85 9.92
C ASP A 148 -11.48 6.29 10.29
N ASP A 149 -10.60 7.03 10.96
CA ASP A 149 -10.80 8.43 11.33
C ASP A 149 -10.50 9.39 10.17
N ILE A 150 -9.99 8.87 9.04
CA ILE A 150 -9.64 9.67 7.88
C ILE A 150 -10.77 9.63 6.87
N SER A 151 -11.28 10.81 6.50
CA SER A 151 -12.34 10.98 5.51
C SER A 151 -11.98 12.05 4.47
N PRO A 152 -12.55 11.99 3.24
CA PRO A 152 -12.32 13.02 2.24
C PRO A 152 -12.98 14.34 2.66
N SER A 153 -12.22 15.43 2.63
CA SER A 153 -12.79 16.77 2.84
C SER A 153 -13.49 17.26 1.58
N LEU A 154 -14.56 18.04 1.76
CA LEU A 154 -15.26 18.74 0.67
C LEU A 154 -14.48 19.94 0.12
N ARG A 155 -13.39 20.35 0.76
CA ARG A 155 -12.55 21.45 0.27
C ARG A 155 -12.00 21.16 -1.11
N THR A 156 -12.09 22.15 -1.99
CA THR A 156 -11.62 22.09 -3.39
C THR A 156 -10.41 22.96 -3.65
N ASP A 157 -10.07 23.86 -2.73
CA ASP A 157 -8.87 24.68 -2.83
C ASP A 157 -7.62 23.79 -2.73
N LYS A 158 -6.59 24.12 -3.49
CA LYS A 158 -5.33 23.38 -3.46
C LYS A 158 -4.47 23.89 -2.31
N PRO A 159 -3.89 22.99 -1.48
CA PRO A 159 -2.91 23.41 -0.49
C PRO A 159 -1.72 24.08 -1.21
N LYS A 160 -1.19 25.15 -0.63
CA LYS A 160 0.03 25.80 -1.13
C LYS A 160 1.22 24.90 -0.79
N LEU A 161 1.53 23.97 -1.67
CA LEU A 161 2.71 23.12 -1.55
C LEU A 161 3.90 23.82 -2.18
N LEU A 162 4.95 24.02 -1.40
CA LEU A 162 6.25 24.43 -1.92
C LEU A 162 7.00 23.16 -2.34
N LEU A 163 6.94 22.81 -3.62
CA LEU A 163 7.72 21.71 -4.18
C LEU A 163 9.13 22.23 -4.46
N ARG A 164 10.13 21.71 -3.74
CA ARG A 164 11.53 21.83 -4.12
C ARG A 164 11.95 20.52 -4.78
N SER A 165 12.20 20.56 -6.06
CA SER A 165 12.85 19.47 -6.79
C SER A 165 14.36 19.65 -6.68
N TRP A 166 15.07 18.62 -6.26
CA TRP A 166 16.52 18.55 -6.30
C TRP A 166 16.88 17.48 -7.31
N ASP A 167 17.58 17.90 -8.35
CA ASP A 167 18.22 16.99 -9.28
C ASP A 167 19.69 16.90 -8.88
N ILE A 168 20.13 15.70 -8.51
CA ILE A 168 21.55 15.44 -8.21
C ILE A 168 22.12 14.73 -9.43
N GLU A 169 22.74 15.48 -10.32
CA GLU A 169 23.56 14.91 -11.36
C GLU A 169 24.89 14.45 -10.76
N THR A 170 25.06 13.14 -10.65
CA THR A 170 26.37 12.57 -10.30
C THR A 170 27.17 12.37 -11.58
N TYR A 171 28.14 13.22 -11.81
CA TYR A 171 29.14 12.99 -12.84
C TYR A 171 30.14 11.94 -12.35
N ARG A 172 30.19 10.80 -13.02
CA ARG A 172 31.36 9.92 -12.93
C ARG A 172 32.48 10.60 -13.72
N THR A 173 33.46 11.13 -13.04
CA THR A 173 34.74 11.46 -13.66
C THR A 173 35.39 10.13 -14.04
N SER A 174 35.41 9.83 -15.33
CA SER A 174 36.05 8.65 -15.92
C SER A 174 37.60 8.76 -15.98
N ASP A 175 38.18 9.70 -15.24
CA ASP A 175 39.61 10.01 -15.35
C ASP A 175 40.35 9.63 -14.09
N ALA A 176 40.38 8.35 -13.78
CA ALA A 176 41.31 7.84 -12.78
C ALA A 176 41.74 6.40 -13.07
N ASN A 177 42.21 6.16 -14.31
CA ASN A 177 43.08 5.01 -14.61
C ASN A 177 43.63 5.13 -16.03
N ASP A 178 44.53 6.09 -16.19
CA ASP A 178 45.55 6.09 -17.26
C ASP A 178 46.82 6.77 -16.68
N ILE A 179 47.57 6.02 -15.91
CA ILE A 179 49.02 6.10 -15.76
C ILE A 179 49.54 4.71 -15.42
#